data_23e9b6edb0c54aa16fd2498c20800be4
#
_entry.id   23e9b6edb0c54aa16fd2498c20800be4
#
_cell.length_a   1.000
_cell.length_b   1.000
_cell.length_c   1.000
_cell.angle_alpha   90.00
_cell.angle_beta   90.00
_cell.angle_gamma   90.00
#
_symmetry.space_group_name_H-M   'P 1'
#
loop_
_entity.id
_entity.type
_entity.pdbx_description
1 polymer ?
#
loop_
_entity_poly.entity_id
_entity_poly.type
_entity_poly.pdbx_seq_one_letter_code
_entity_poly.pdbx_strand_id
1 'polypeptide(L)'
;MNLEKVNLSELVFKIEKKGRTVETVTELLKNHPEIQFVSYVGVDFGGNGTDERIPVSLFLEDMDKQLKLGVQTDGSSVVLHDIATLDNAKVIILPDRDVDWYVDYNYNNMHFNGKFVGTLIIPSFLIHDNKMVCSRSLLKKSADRFKREAIRYVDSKPGFKE
;
A
#
# COMPACT_ATOMS: atom_id res chain seq x y z
N MET A 1 31.69 -7.55 -19.04
CA MET A 1 30.51 -7.30 -18.18
C MET A 1 29.31 -7.61 -19.06
N ASN A 2 28.73 -8.81 -18.89
CA ASN A 2 27.52 -9.19 -19.64
C ASN A 2 26.35 -8.47 -18.96
N LEU A 3 25.79 -7.48 -19.64
CA LEU A 3 24.49 -6.91 -19.25
C LEU A 3 23.43 -7.95 -19.63
N GLU A 4 22.95 -8.71 -18.65
CA GLU A 4 21.78 -9.54 -18.82
C GLU A 4 20.60 -8.63 -19.14
N LYS A 5 20.02 -8.81 -20.32
CA LYS A 5 18.80 -8.09 -20.70
C LYS A 5 17.65 -8.69 -19.90
N VAL A 6 17.14 -7.92 -18.92
CA VAL A 6 15.90 -8.29 -18.25
C VAL A 6 14.74 -8.16 -19.22
N ASN A 7 13.98 -9.21 -19.38
CA ASN A 7 12.77 -9.19 -20.19
C ASN A 7 11.63 -8.54 -19.37
N LEU A 8 11.42 -7.24 -19.54
CA LEU A 8 10.39 -6.49 -18.81
C LEU A 8 8.97 -7.02 -19.03
N SER A 9 8.72 -7.71 -20.14
CA SER A 9 7.39 -8.28 -20.41
C SER A 9 7.03 -9.47 -19.50
N GLU A 10 8.01 -10.04 -18.82
CA GLU A 10 7.82 -11.14 -17.89
C GLU A 10 7.62 -10.66 -16.43
N LEU A 11 7.77 -9.36 -16.19
CA LEU A 11 7.64 -8.79 -14.85
C LEU A 11 6.21 -8.29 -14.59
N VAL A 12 5.76 -8.44 -13.37
CA VAL A 12 4.49 -7.88 -12.90
C VAL A 12 4.77 -6.54 -12.23
N PHE A 13 4.22 -5.46 -12.76
CA PHE A 13 4.41 -4.13 -12.18
C PHE A 13 3.20 -3.65 -11.38
N LYS A 14 2.02 -4.24 -11.64
CA LYS A 14 0.76 -3.79 -11.03
C LYS A 14 -0.21 -4.95 -10.83
N ILE A 15 -0.89 -4.95 -9.71
CA ILE A 15 -2.04 -5.81 -9.44
C ILE A 15 -3.27 -4.90 -9.31
N GLU A 16 -4.13 -4.95 -10.30
CA GLU A 16 -5.34 -4.12 -10.32
C GLU A 16 -6.31 -4.51 -9.21
N LYS A 17 -7.02 -3.54 -8.66
CA LYS A 17 -8.06 -3.81 -7.65
C LYS A 17 -9.21 -4.64 -8.23
N LYS A 18 -9.50 -4.45 -9.53
CA LYS A 18 -10.57 -5.17 -10.22
C LYS A 18 -10.20 -6.64 -10.40
N GLY A 19 -11.02 -7.53 -9.85
CA GLY A 19 -10.78 -8.97 -9.91
C GLY A 19 -9.73 -9.49 -8.94
N ARG A 20 -9.20 -8.65 -8.04
CA ARG A 20 -8.25 -9.06 -7.01
C ARG A 20 -8.97 -9.79 -5.88
N THR A 21 -8.68 -11.07 -5.76
CA THR A 21 -9.12 -11.96 -4.67
C THR A 21 -7.91 -12.60 -4.01
N VAL A 22 -8.12 -13.28 -2.87
CA VAL A 22 -7.06 -14.04 -2.20
C VAL A 22 -6.48 -15.09 -3.15
N GLU A 23 -7.34 -15.77 -3.91
CA GLU A 23 -6.95 -16.83 -4.84
C GLU A 23 -6.10 -16.27 -5.99
N THR A 24 -6.56 -15.17 -6.64
CA THR A 24 -5.84 -14.58 -7.76
C THR A 24 -4.48 -14.00 -7.37
N VAL A 25 -4.38 -13.39 -6.18
CA VAL A 25 -3.10 -12.90 -5.64
C VAL A 25 -2.17 -14.07 -5.29
N THR A 26 -2.72 -15.13 -4.67
CA THR A 26 -1.94 -16.33 -4.35
C THR A 26 -1.36 -16.99 -5.60
N GLU A 27 -2.16 -17.15 -6.63
CA GLU A 27 -1.73 -17.73 -7.90
C GLU A 27 -0.65 -16.85 -8.56
N LEU A 28 -0.87 -15.55 -8.60
CA LEU A 28 0.09 -14.59 -9.15
C LEU A 28 1.44 -14.68 -8.44
N LEU A 29 1.45 -14.63 -7.10
CA LEU A 29 2.70 -14.66 -6.32
C LEU A 29 3.42 -16.02 -6.43
N LYS A 30 2.70 -17.13 -6.60
CA LYS A 30 3.30 -18.43 -6.89
C LYS A 30 3.94 -18.50 -8.25
N ASN A 31 3.35 -17.84 -9.26
CA ASN A 31 3.88 -17.80 -10.63
C ASN A 31 5.01 -16.78 -10.79
N HIS A 32 5.20 -15.88 -9.82
CA HIS A 32 6.22 -14.83 -9.79
C HIS A 32 7.10 -14.92 -8.54
N PRO A 33 7.90 -16.00 -8.39
CA PRO A 33 8.72 -16.23 -7.21
C PRO A 33 9.83 -15.18 -7.01
N GLU A 34 10.12 -14.37 -8.02
CA GLU A 34 11.01 -13.21 -7.91
C GLU A 34 10.43 -12.12 -6.99
N ILE A 35 9.10 -12.07 -6.76
CA ILE A 35 8.47 -11.22 -5.77
C ILE A 35 8.60 -11.91 -4.42
N GLN A 36 9.57 -11.48 -3.62
CA GLN A 36 9.94 -12.15 -2.36
C GLN A 36 9.35 -11.50 -1.12
N PHE A 37 8.97 -10.23 -1.22
CA PHE A 37 8.50 -9.46 -0.08
C PHE A 37 7.15 -8.79 -0.39
N VAL A 38 6.39 -8.56 0.68
CA VAL A 38 5.23 -7.67 0.70
C VAL A 38 5.52 -6.55 1.68
N SER A 39 5.29 -5.32 1.26
CA SER A 39 5.48 -4.12 2.09
C SER A 39 4.16 -3.37 2.21
N TYR A 40 3.67 -3.21 3.42
CA TYR A 40 2.54 -2.38 3.76
C TYR A 40 3.03 -0.96 4.03
N VAL A 41 2.75 -0.03 3.12
CA VAL A 41 3.32 1.33 3.17
C VAL A 41 2.27 2.34 3.62
N GLY A 42 2.52 2.96 4.75
CA GLY A 42 1.78 4.12 5.26
C GLY A 42 2.62 5.40 5.17
N VAL A 43 1.96 6.55 5.18
CA VAL A 43 2.63 7.85 5.26
C VAL A 43 2.07 8.60 6.46
N ASP A 44 2.93 8.93 7.42
CA ASP A 44 2.54 9.64 8.63
C ASP A 44 2.19 11.13 8.36
N PHE A 45 1.82 11.86 9.39
CA PHE A 45 1.50 13.29 9.26
C PHE A 45 2.73 14.17 8.97
N GLY A 46 3.92 13.69 9.29
CA GLY A 46 5.18 14.36 8.97
C GLY A 46 5.59 14.16 7.50
N GLY A 47 4.88 13.30 6.76
CA GLY A 47 5.22 12.95 5.38
C GLY A 47 6.25 11.83 5.26
N ASN A 48 6.61 11.19 6.38
CA ASN A 48 7.55 10.07 6.35
C ASN A 48 6.83 8.78 5.95
N GLY A 49 7.43 8.03 5.04
CA GLY A 49 7.01 6.68 4.72
C GLY A 49 7.41 5.74 5.85
N THR A 50 6.45 4.94 6.32
CA THR A 50 6.73 3.79 7.19
C THR A 50 6.22 2.54 6.53
N ASP A 51 6.95 1.45 6.64
CA ASP A 51 6.54 0.18 6.06
C ASP A 51 6.77 -0.99 7.03
N GLU A 52 5.85 -1.94 6.96
CA GLU A 52 6.06 -3.29 7.47
C GLU A 52 6.32 -4.21 6.30
N ARG A 53 7.53 -4.76 6.24
CA ARG A 53 7.95 -5.66 5.18
C ARG A 53 8.03 -7.07 5.69
N ILE A 54 7.28 -7.95 5.05
CA ILE A 54 7.23 -9.37 5.39
C ILE A 54 7.56 -10.24 4.17
N PRO A 55 8.10 -11.45 4.35
CA PRO A 55 8.25 -12.43 3.28
C PRO A 55 6.89 -12.81 2.66
N VAL A 56 6.87 -13.06 1.36
CA VAL A 56 5.65 -13.51 0.65
C VAL A 56 5.08 -14.78 1.28
N SER A 57 5.91 -15.70 1.77
CA SER A 57 5.44 -16.93 2.45
C SER A 57 4.53 -16.61 3.64
N LEU A 58 4.97 -15.71 4.53
CA LEU A 58 4.17 -15.28 5.69
C LEU A 58 2.92 -14.49 5.29
N PHE A 59 3.00 -13.72 4.21
CA PHE A 59 1.83 -13.04 3.67
C PHE A 59 0.77 -14.03 3.21
N LEU A 60 1.16 -15.07 2.46
CA LEU A 60 0.25 -16.08 1.94
C LEU A 60 -0.41 -16.94 3.02
N GLU A 61 0.27 -17.18 4.15
CA GLU A 61 -0.29 -17.94 5.29
C GLU A 61 -1.51 -17.25 5.91
N ASP A 62 -1.47 -15.92 6.06
CA ASP A 62 -2.48 -15.14 6.79
C ASP A 62 -3.06 -13.98 5.98
N MET A 63 -2.99 -14.04 4.63
CA MET A 63 -3.34 -12.92 3.75
C MET A 63 -4.73 -12.34 4.05
N ASP A 64 -5.76 -13.17 4.14
CA ASP A 64 -7.14 -12.70 4.39
C ASP A 64 -7.26 -11.94 5.72
N LYS A 65 -6.60 -12.43 6.76
CA LYS A 65 -6.56 -11.79 8.08
C LYS A 65 -5.80 -10.47 8.04
N GLN A 66 -4.61 -10.47 7.41
CA GLN A 66 -3.78 -9.26 7.28
C GLN A 66 -4.49 -8.17 6.46
N LEU A 67 -5.18 -8.54 5.38
CA LEU A 67 -5.92 -7.60 4.56
C LEU A 67 -7.17 -7.02 5.25
N LYS A 68 -7.74 -7.73 6.22
CA LYS A 68 -8.92 -7.28 6.98
C LYS A 68 -8.57 -6.51 8.24
N LEU A 69 -7.57 -6.97 8.98
CA LEU A 69 -7.25 -6.45 10.31
C LEU A 69 -6.01 -5.56 10.31
N GLY A 70 -5.22 -5.58 9.23
CA GLY A 70 -3.93 -4.93 9.16
C GLY A 70 -2.83 -5.68 9.90
N VAL A 71 -1.66 -5.08 9.94
CA VAL A 71 -0.45 -5.57 10.61
C VAL A 71 -0.07 -4.55 11.68
N GLN A 72 0.31 -5.02 12.85
CA GLN A 72 0.79 -4.13 13.90
C GLN A 72 2.23 -3.71 13.59
N THR A 73 2.51 -2.42 13.66
CA THR A 73 3.85 -1.85 13.62
C THR A 73 4.20 -1.21 14.97
N ASP A 74 5.49 -0.94 15.16
CA ASP A 74 5.95 -0.19 16.32
C ASP A 74 5.59 1.29 16.15
N GLY A 75 4.91 1.85 17.14
CA GLY A 75 4.57 3.27 17.18
C GLY A 75 5.77 4.20 17.16
N SER A 76 6.94 3.72 17.57
CA SER A 76 8.18 4.51 17.51
C SER A 76 8.64 4.80 16.07
N SER A 77 8.25 3.98 15.11
CA SER A 77 8.54 4.20 13.69
C SER A 77 7.55 5.14 12.99
N VAL A 78 6.52 5.58 13.71
CA VAL A 78 5.47 6.49 13.20
C VAL A 78 5.49 7.79 13.99
N VAL A 79 5.76 8.90 13.32
CA VAL A 79 5.75 10.22 13.97
C VAL A 79 4.30 10.68 14.12
N LEU A 80 3.77 10.53 15.34
CA LEU A 80 2.43 10.97 15.72
C LEU A 80 2.54 12.15 16.69
N HIS A 81 3.15 13.26 16.26
CA HIS A 81 3.27 14.47 17.07
C HIS A 81 1.91 14.87 17.66
N ASP A 82 1.86 15.09 18.96
CA ASP A 82 0.68 15.54 19.71
C ASP A 82 -0.51 14.56 19.72
N ILE A 83 -0.36 13.34 19.16
CA ILE A 83 -1.44 12.35 19.10
C ILE A 83 -1.18 11.17 20.02
N ALA A 84 0.07 10.71 20.12
CA ALA A 84 0.45 9.60 20.97
C ALA A 84 1.85 9.78 21.54
N THR A 85 2.04 9.30 22.77
CA THR A 85 3.38 9.14 23.36
C THR A 85 4.00 7.84 22.87
N LEU A 86 5.32 7.85 22.64
CA LEU A 86 6.08 6.73 22.10
C LEU A 86 5.91 5.42 22.90
N ASP A 87 5.64 5.51 24.21
CA ASP A 87 5.60 4.37 25.12
C ASP A 87 4.35 3.47 24.97
N ASN A 88 3.28 3.97 24.34
CA ASN A 88 1.99 3.26 24.23
C ASN A 88 1.41 3.24 22.81
N ALA A 89 2.14 3.71 21.82
CA ALA A 89 1.60 3.82 20.46
C ALA A 89 1.59 2.47 19.76
N LYS A 90 0.49 1.74 19.88
CA LYS A 90 0.19 0.63 18.98
C LYS A 90 -0.42 1.18 17.71
N VAL A 91 0.31 1.11 16.61
CA VAL A 91 -0.18 1.52 15.30
C VAL A 91 -0.45 0.27 14.47
N ILE A 92 -1.59 0.27 13.80
CA ILE A 92 -1.93 -0.76 12.82
C ILE A 92 -1.77 -0.17 11.43
N ILE A 93 -1.03 -0.85 10.58
CA ILE A 93 -0.97 -0.57 9.16
C ILE A 93 -2.08 -1.36 8.48
N LEU A 94 -3.14 -0.68 8.04
CA LEU A 94 -4.29 -1.31 7.40
C LEU A 94 -4.21 -1.16 5.88
N PRO A 95 -4.13 -2.27 5.12
CA PRO A 95 -4.09 -2.23 3.66
C PRO A 95 -5.27 -1.51 3.03
N ASP A 96 -5.00 -0.64 2.05
CA ASP A 96 -6.04 -0.06 1.22
C ASP A 96 -6.39 -1.05 0.09
N ARG A 97 -7.57 -1.66 0.20
CA ARG A 97 -8.05 -2.63 -0.79
C ARG A 97 -8.75 -1.99 -1.99
N ASP A 98 -8.99 -0.70 -1.93
CA ASP A 98 -9.72 0.04 -2.96
C ASP A 98 -8.82 0.68 -4.02
N VAL A 99 -7.52 0.41 -3.95
CA VAL A 99 -6.53 0.92 -4.90
C VAL A 99 -5.73 -0.22 -5.52
N ASP A 100 -5.08 0.04 -6.63
CA ASP A 100 -4.13 -0.89 -7.23
C ASP A 100 -2.90 -1.04 -6.34
N TRP A 101 -2.28 -2.23 -6.40
CA TRP A 101 -1.01 -2.51 -5.74
C TRP A 101 0.10 -2.56 -6.78
N TYR A 102 1.33 -2.31 -6.38
CA TYR A 102 2.46 -2.17 -7.29
C TYR A 102 3.60 -3.08 -6.87
N VAL A 103 4.38 -3.54 -7.83
CA VAL A 103 5.61 -4.27 -7.52
C VAL A 103 6.79 -3.36 -7.82
N ASP A 104 7.61 -3.14 -6.79
CA ASP A 104 8.89 -2.46 -6.87
C ASP A 104 10.01 -3.48 -6.98
N TYR A 105 10.85 -3.34 -8.00
CA TYR A 105 11.99 -4.22 -8.25
C TYR A 105 13.29 -3.53 -7.84
N ASN A 106 14.04 -4.19 -6.97
CA ASN A 106 15.36 -3.70 -6.60
C ASN A 106 16.37 -4.00 -7.70
N TYR A 107 16.72 -2.97 -8.46
CA TYR A 107 17.65 -3.08 -9.58
C TYR A 107 19.12 -3.11 -9.17
N ASN A 108 19.43 -2.91 -7.89
CA ASN A 108 20.81 -2.63 -7.52
C ASN A 108 21.65 -3.87 -7.17
N ASN A 109 21.10 -4.90 -6.53
CA ASN A 109 21.99 -5.93 -6.00
C ASN A 109 21.41 -7.34 -5.82
N MET A 110 20.16 -7.61 -6.05
CA MET A 110 19.59 -8.93 -5.79
C MET A 110 18.94 -9.49 -7.05
N HIS A 111 19.47 -10.62 -7.47
CA HIS A 111 18.92 -11.37 -8.61
C HIS A 111 18.37 -12.71 -8.12
N PHE A 112 17.19 -13.05 -8.54
CA PHE A 112 16.58 -14.35 -8.34
C PHE A 112 16.31 -14.98 -9.71
N ASN A 113 17.03 -16.06 -10.02
CA ASN A 113 16.95 -16.75 -11.31
C ASN A 113 17.04 -15.79 -12.53
N GLY A 114 17.97 -14.83 -12.49
CA GLY A 114 18.15 -13.84 -13.55
C GLY A 114 17.15 -12.70 -13.56
N LYS A 115 16.26 -12.64 -12.56
CA LYS A 115 15.30 -11.53 -12.37
C LYS A 115 15.65 -10.71 -11.14
N PHE A 116 15.25 -9.45 -11.15
CA PHE A 116 15.38 -8.61 -9.96
C PHE A 116 14.40 -9.04 -8.87
N VAL A 117 14.81 -8.94 -7.62
CA VAL A 117 13.92 -9.22 -6.50
C VAL A 117 12.85 -8.14 -6.41
N GLY A 118 11.60 -8.56 -6.44
CA GLY A 118 10.43 -7.71 -6.33
C GLY A 118 9.90 -7.63 -4.90
N THR A 119 9.34 -6.47 -4.58
CA THR A 119 8.55 -6.23 -3.36
C THR A 119 7.15 -5.76 -3.78
N LEU A 120 6.13 -6.48 -3.37
CA LEU A 120 4.74 -6.05 -3.55
C LEU A 120 4.45 -4.91 -2.58
N ILE A 121 4.20 -3.74 -3.10
CA ILE A 121 3.87 -2.53 -2.33
C ILE A 121 2.35 -2.42 -2.21
N ILE A 122 1.87 -2.45 -1.00
CA ILE A 122 0.45 -2.30 -0.66
C ILE A 122 0.25 -0.95 0.04
N PRO A 123 -0.31 0.05 -0.64
CA PRO A 123 -0.66 1.32 -0.01
C PRO A 123 -1.60 1.08 1.18
N SER A 124 -1.30 1.70 2.31
CA SER A 124 -1.97 1.39 3.57
C SER A 124 -2.32 2.66 4.35
N PHE A 125 -3.25 2.52 5.29
CA PHE A 125 -3.60 3.54 6.27
C PHE A 125 -2.93 3.22 7.60
N LEU A 126 -2.57 4.26 8.35
CA LEU A 126 -2.13 4.12 9.74
C LEU A 126 -3.31 4.35 10.68
N ILE A 127 -3.50 3.42 11.60
CA ILE A 127 -4.60 3.47 12.57
C ILE A 127 -4.02 3.41 13.99
N HIS A 128 -4.41 4.38 14.80
CA HIS A 128 -4.13 4.42 16.24
C HIS A 128 -5.44 4.68 16.99
N ASP A 129 -5.73 3.89 18.01
CA ASP A 129 -6.98 4.00 18.82
C ASP A 129 -8.24 4.07 17.93
N ASN A 130 -8.33 3.19 16.94
CA ASN A 130 -9.43 3.14 15.96
C ASN A 130 -9.61 4.40 15.12
N LYS A 131 -8.63 5.30 15.09
CA LYS A 131 -8.64 6.50 14.25
C LYS A 131 -7.57 6.41 13.19
N MET A 132 -7.89 6.86 11.99
CA MET A 132 -6.91 6.99 10.91
C MET A 132 -6.01 8.21 11.20
N VAL A 133 -4.71 7.96 11.31
CA VAL A 133 -3.69 8.93 11.73
C VAL A 133 -2.58 9.05 10.67
N CYS A 134 -2.95 9.23 9.42
CA CYS A 134 -2.01 9.31 8.31
C CYS A 134 -2.39 10.37 7.28
N SER A 135 -1.39 10.89 6.58
CA SER A 135 -1.56 11.88 5.50
C SER A 135 -2.47 11.38 4.39
N ARG A 136 -2.41 10.08 4.07
CA ARG A 136 -3.28 9.44 3.08
C ARG A 136 -4.77 9.57 3.44
N SER A 137 -5.13 9.37 4.70
CA SER A 137 -6.52 9.49 5.16
C SER A 137 -7.02 10.93 5.11
N LEU A 138 -6.15 11.89 5.42
CA LEU A 138 -6.47 13.31 5.32
C LEU A 138 -6.67 13.71 3.85
N LEU A 139 -5.77 13.29 2.96
CA LEU A 139 -5.89 13.56 1.53
C LEU A 139 -7.20 12.99 0.97
N LYS A 140 -7.54 11.74 1.30
CA LYS A 140 -8.79 11.11 0.87
C LYS A 140 -10.01 11.92 1.34
N LYS A 141 -10.07 12.29 2.64
CA LYS A 141 -11.17 13.12 3.18
C LYS A 141 -11.25 14.48 2.50
N SER A 142 -10.11 15.12 2.25
CA SER A 142 -10.05 16.43 1.59
C SER A 142 -10.51 16.34 0.14
N ALA A 143 -10.09 15.31 -0.59
CA ALA A 143 -10.52 15.07 -1.96
C ALA A 143 -12.04 14.80 -2.05
N ASP A 144 -12.57 13.98 -1.15
CA ASP A 144 -14.01 13.70 -1.08
C ASP A 144 -14.83 14.95 -0.75
N ARG A 145 -14.32 15.78 0.16
CA ARG A 145 -14.94 17.08 0.49
C ARG A 145 -14.91 18.02 -0.71
N PHE A 146 -13.75 18.16 -1.32
CA PHE A 146 -13.59 19.00 -2.52
C PHE A 146 -14.55 18.58 -3.63
N LYS A 147 -14.64 17.28 -3.91
CA LYS A 147 -15.56 16.75 -4.92
C LYS A 147 -17.02 17.11 -4.64
N ARG A 148 -17.47 16.96 -3.38
CA ARG A 148 -18.85 17.32 -2.99
C ARG A 148 -19.12 18.81 -3.13
N GLU A 149 -18.19 19.66 -2.68
CA GLU A 149 -18.35 21.12 -2.78
C GLU A 149 -18.28 21.60 -4.23
N ALA A 150 -17.43 21.01 -5.06
CA ALA A 150 -17.37 21.30 -6.49
C ALA A 150 -18.69 20.96 -7.20
N ILE A 151 -19.29 19.80 -6.90
CA ILE A 151 -20.61 19.40 -7.45
C ILE A 151 -21.67 20.41 -7.02
N ARG A 152 -21.75 20.77 -5.73
CA ARG A 152 -22.71 21.78 -5.27
C ARG A 152 -22.56 23.12 -6.00
N TYR A 153 -21.30 23.55 -6.22
CA TYR A 153 -21.03 24.80 -6.90
C TYR A 153 -21.51 24.75 -8.35
N VAL A 154 -21.28 23.65 -9.05
CA VAL A 154 -21.74 23.47 -10.45
C VAL A 154 -23.27 23.43 -10.51
N ASP A 155 -23.91 22.64 -9.62
CA ASP A 155 -25.38 22.50 -9.58
C ASP A 155 -26.09 23.80 -9.21
N SER A 156 -25.44 24.71 -8.47
CA SER A 156 -26.00 25.98 -8.05
C SER A 156 -25.90 27.07 -9.11
N LYS A 157 -25.17 26.87 -10.21
CA LYS A 157 -24.99 27.84 -11.29
C LYS A 157 -26.06 27.66 -12.37
N PRO A 158 -26.93 28.66 -12.61
CA PRO A 158 -27.89 28.60 -13.72
C PRO A 158 -27.13 28.59 -15.06
N GLY A 159 -27.32 27.54 -15.85
CA GLY A 159 -26.76 27.43 -17.20
C GLY A 159 -25.73 26.33 -17.39
N PHE A 160 -25.27 25.66 -16.35
CA PHE A 160 -24.53 24.39 -16.48
C PHE A 160 -25.53 23.24 -16.38
N LYS A 161 -26.09 22.86 -17.52
CA LYS A 161 -26.68 21.54 -17.69
C LYS A 161 -25.67 20.68 -18.43
N GLU A 162 -25.48 19.44 -17.97
CA GLU A 162 -24.71 18.42 -18.69
C GLU A 162 -25.19 18.28 -20.13
#